data_a206f3af5d2eeba13792477f2d2e6c07
#
_entry.id   a206f3af5d2eeba13792477f2d2e6c07
#
_cell.length_a   1.000
_cell.length_b   1.000
_cell.length_c   1.000
_cell.angle_alpha   90.00
_cell.angle_beta   90.00
_cell.angle_gamma   90.00
#
_symmetry.space_group_name_H-M   'P 1'
#
loop_
_entity.id
_entity.type
_entity.pdbx_description
1 polymer ?
#
loop_
_entity_poly.entity_id
_entity_poly.type
_entity_poly.pdbx_seq_one_letter_code
_entity_poly.pdbx_strand_id
1 'polypeptide(L)'
;MRARAHVVFHCRVQGVNFRAECRGRADELGLTGWVRNRPEGTVEAVFEGERETVEDAIEWNRTAQPHAEVSHVEVKWSEPTGEFRAFVISR
;
A
#
# COMPACT_ATOMS: atom_id res chain seq x y z
N MET A 1 11.55 14.40 2.47
CA MET A 1 11.66 13.78 3.81
C MET A 1 11.12 12.36 3.74
N ARG A 2 11.91 11.41 4.20
CA ARG A 2 11.49 10.00 4.16
C ARG A 2 10.51 9.70 5.30
N ALA A 3 9.60 8.78 5.03
CA ALA A 3 8.55 8.43 6.00
C ALA A 3 8.14 6.98 5.82
N ARG A 4 7.46 6.46 6.83
CA ARG A 4 6.84 5.14 6.81
C ARG A 4 5.35 5.31 7.05
N ALA A 5 4.54 4.67 6.22
CA ALA A 5 3.09 4.65 6.40
C ALA A 5 2.62 3.21 6.58
N HIS A 6 1.89 2.96 7.65
CA HIS A 6 1.15 1.71 7.83
C HIS A 6 -0.28 2.00 7.42
N VAL A 7 -0.79 1.25 6.44
CA VAL A 7 -2.06 1.56 5.79
C VAL A 7 -2.97 0.34 5.82
N VAL A 8 -4.23 0.56 6.13
CA VAL A 8 -5.26 -0.49 6.01
C VAL A 8 -6.31 0.03 5.03
N PHE A 9 -6.47 -0.72 3.93
CA PHE A 9 -7.49 -0.41 2.92
C PHE A 9 -8.71 -1.27 3.18
N HIS A 10 -9.83 -0.61 3.46
CA HIS A 10 -11.13 -1.28 3.57
C HIS A 10 -11.76 -1.22 2.18
N CYS A 11 -11.81 -2.36 1.52
CA CYS A 11 -12.22 -2.37 0.13
C CYS A 11 -13.03 -3.61 -0.19
N ARG A 12 -13.89 -3.47 -1.18
CA ARG A 12 -14.56 -4.58 -1.81
C ARG A 12 -13.66 -5.06 -2.93
N VAL A 13 -12.87 -6.05 -2.63
CA VAL A 13 -12.02 -6.65 -3.65
C VAL A 13 -12.29 -8.13 -3.64
N GLN A 14 -12.94 -8.59 -4.68
CA GLN A 14 -13.18 -10.00 -4.84
C GLN A 14 -12.60 -10.42 -6.16
N GLY A 15 -11.58 -11.27 -6.10
CA GLY A 15 -10.98 -11.78 -7.30
C GLY A 15 -10.24 -10.72 -8.11
N VAL A 16 -9.94 -9.57 -7.54
CA VAL A 16 -9.15 -8.55 -8.21
C VAL A 16 -7.74 -8.59 -7.67
N ASN A 17 -6.80 -8.15 -8.48
CA ASN A 17 -5.39 -8.21 -8.14
C ASN A 17 -4.95 -6.97 -7.36
N PHE A 18 -5.65 -6.66 -6.27
CA PHE A 18 -5.35 -5.45 -5.51
C PHE A 18 -3.88 -5.43 -5.06
N ARG A 19 -3.42 -6.55 -4.49
CA ARG A 19 -2.04 -6.62 -4.01
C ARG A 19 -1.04 -6.49 -5.14
N ALA A 20 -1.30 -7.12 -6.27
CA ALA A 20 -0.41 -7.05 -7.44
C ALA A 20 -0.37 -5.63 -8.01
N GLU A 21 -1.51 -4.96 -8.10
CA GLU A 21 -1.57 -3.58 -8.57
C GLU A 21 -0.88 -2.63 -7.59
N CYS A 22 -1.08 -2.84 -6.29
CA CYS A 22 -0.42 -2.06 -5.26
C CYS A 22 1.09 -2.20 -5.37
N ARG A 23 1.59 -3.42 -5.51
CA ARG A 23 3.02 -3.68 -5.68
C ARG A 23 3.56 -3.04 -6.95
N GLY A 24 2.85 -3.18 -8.06
CA GLY A 24 3.28 -2.59 -9.32
C GLY A 24 3.46 -1.09 -9.22
N ARG A 25 2.52 -0.42 -8.57
CA ARG A 25 2.61 1.04 -8.41
C ARG A 25 3.74 1.41 -7.46
N ALA A 26 3.90 0.67 -6.37
CA ALA A 26 5.01 0.91 -5.44
C ALA A 26 6.36 0.75 -6.12
N ASP A 27 6.50 -0.28 -6.96
CA ASP A 27 7.74 -0.49 -7.72
C ASP A 27 8.01 0.67 -8.67
N GLU A 28 6.99 1.14 -9.38
CA GLU A 28 7.14 2.28 -10.27
C GLU A 28 7.61 3.53 -9.54
N LEU A 29 7.16 3.71 -8.31
CA LEU A 29 7.50 4.87 -7.50
C LEU A 29 8.78 4.69 -6.68
N GLY A 30 9.40 3.52 -6.76
CA GLY A 30 10.63 3.25 -6.02
C GLY A 30 10.44 3.08 -4.53
N LEU A 31 9.24 2.70 -4.09
CA LEU A 31 8.94 2.50 -2.68
C LEU A 31 9.31 1.11 -2.24
N THR A 32 9.55 0.95 -0.94
CA THR A 32 9.81 -0.35 -0.33
C THR A 32 8.74 -0.65 0.70
N GLY A 33 8.62 -1.91 1.10
CA GLY A 33 7.63 -2.32 2.08
C GLY A 33 6.94 -3.62 1.67
N TRP A 34 5.66 -3.73 2.04
CA TRP A 34 4.91 -4.95 1.75
C TRP A 34 3.40 -4.67 1.73
N VAL A 35 2.67 -5.60 1.13
CA VAL A 35 1.19 -5.59 1.13
C VAL A 35 0.70 -7.02 1.33
N ARG A 36 -0.37 -7.18 2.10
CA ARG A 36 -0.96 -8.49 2.37
C ARG A 36 -2.47 -8.39 2.59
N ASN A 37 -3.17 -9.50 2.35
CA ASN A 37 -4.57 -9.62 2.75
C ASN A 37 -4.65 -9.97 4.22
N ARG A 38 -5.67 -9.43 4.89
CA ARG A 38 -5.96 -9.78 6.29
C ARG A 38 -7.18 -10.69 6.33
N PRO A 39 -7.30 -11.53 7.38
CA PRO A 39 -8.42 -12.48 7.47
C PRO A 39 -9.80 -11.83 7.44
N GLU A 40 -9.94 -10.61 7.94
CA GLU A 40 -11.23 -9.92 7.96
C GLU A 40 -11.61 -9.28 6.62
N GLY A 41 -10.79 -9.44 5.59
CA GLY A 41 -11.11 -8.94 4.25
C GLY A 41 -10.52 -7.58 3.90
N THR A 42 -9.73 -7.00 4.78
CA THR A 42 -9.01 -5.76 4.47
C THR A 42 -7.65 -6.08 3.86
N VAL A 43 -7.01 -5.06 3.29
CA VAL A 43 -5.65 -5.17 2.77
C VAL A 43 -4.76 -4.25 3.61
N GLU A 44 -3.69 -4.81 4.12
CA GLU A 44 -2.73 -4.09 4.94
C GLU A 44 -1.44 -3.88 4.16
N ALA A 45 -0.87 -2.68 4.26
CA ALA A 45 0.39 -2.37 3.57
C ALA A 45 1.27 -1.50 4.43
N VAL A 46 2.57 -1.62 4.20
CA VAL A 46 3.57 -0.69 4.75
C VAL A 46 4.35 -0.14 3.57
N PHE A 47 4.47 1.18 3.51
CA PHE A 47 5.25 1.87 2.49
C PHE A 47 6.34 2.68 3.15
N GLU A 48 7.56 2.62 2.60
CA GLU A 48 8.65 3.49 3.02
C GLU A 48 9.27 4.16 1.80
N GLY A 49 9.56 5.45 1.94
CA GLY A 49 10.16 6.26 0.90
C GLY A 49 9.96 7.73 1.19
N GLU A 50 10.10 8.57 0.18
CA GLU A 50 9.79 9.98 0.32
C GLU A 50 8.32 10.14 0.65
N ARG A 51 8.01 10.99 1.61
CA ARG A 51 6.64 11.14 2.10
C ARG A 51 5.65 11.44 0.97
N GLU A 52 6.00 12.38 0.10
CA GLU A 52 5.11 12.74 -0.99
C GLU A 52 4.85 11.56 -1.93
N THR A 53 5.87 10.75 -2.16
CA THR A 53 5.75 9.56 -3.01
C THR A 53 4.87 8.51 -2.34
N VAL A 54 5.02 8.34 -1.02
CA VAL A 54 4.15 7.43 -0.27
C VAL A 54 2.70 7.90 -0.32
N GLU A 55 2.48 9.20 -0.17
CA GLU A 55 1.13 9.78 -0.29
C GLU A 55 0.53 9.50 -1.66
N ASP A 56 1.33 9.64 -2.73
CA ASP A 56 0.88 9.34 -4.08
C ASP A 56 0.47 7.87 -4.23
N ALA A 57 1.24 6.96 -3.66
CA ALA A 57 0.92 5.53 -3.72
C ALA A 57 -0.39 5.23 -2.99
N ILE A 58 -0.59 5.81 -1.81
CA ILE A 58 -1.81 5.61 -1.04
C ILE A 58 -3.01 6.12 -1.83
N GLU A 59 -2.90 7.33 -2.38
CA GLU A 59 -4.00 7.92 -3.12
C GLU A 59 -4.31 7.12 -4.38
N TRP A 60 -3.29 6.65 -5.09
CA TRP A 60 -3.50 5.83 -6.27
C TRP A 60 -4.26 4.54 -5.94
N ASN A 61 -3.85 3.87 -4.86
CA ASN A 61 -4.53 2.64 -4.45
C ASN A 61 -5.96 2.91 -4.00
N ARG A 62 -6.22 4.10 -3.43
CA ARG A 62 -7.55 4.45 -2.97
C ARG A 62 -8.50 4.75 -4.13
N THR A 63 -8.02 5.36 -5.21
CA THR A 63 -8.91 5.93 -6.22
C THR A 63 -8.73 5.36 -7.62
N ALA A 64 -7.55 4.88 -7.96
CA ALA A 64 -7.20 4.59 -9.34
C ALA A 64 -7.04 3.11 -9.67
N GLN A 65 -7.08 2.23 -8.68
CA GLN A 65 -6.97 0.80 -8.96
C GLN A 65 -8.18 0.32 -9.75
N PRO A 66 -7.97 -0.34 -10.89
CA PRO A 66 -9.09 -0.89 -11.64
C PRO A 66 -9.75 -2.01 -10.85
N HIS A 67 -11.06 -2.09 -10.94
CA HIS A 67 -11.86 -3.17 -10.32
C HIS A 67 -11.82 -3.21 -8.80
N ALA A 68 -11.24 -2.22 -8.14
CA ALA A 68 -11.23 -2.15 -6.69
C ALA A 68 -12.09 -0.98 -6.24
N GLU A 69 -12.82 -1.19 -5.15
CA GLU A 69 -13.69 -0.16 -4.59
C GLU A 69 -13.28 0.03 -3.14
N VAL A 70 -12.49 1.07 -2.89
CA VAL A 70 -11.98 1.37 -1.56
C VAL A 70 -12.94 2.33 -0.86
N SER A 71 -13.50 1.88 0.25
CA SER A 71 -14.48 2.68 0.99
C SER A 71 -13.86 3.51 2.10
N HIS A 72 -12.72 3.06 2.61
CA HIS A 72 -12.07 3.72 3.75
C HIS A 72 -10.60 3.33 3.80
N VAL A 73 -9.76 4.28 4.21
CA VAL A 73 -8.31 4.06 4.35
C VAL A 73 -7.87 4.57 5.70
N GLU A 74 -7.16 3.75 6.45
CA GLU A 74 -6.54 4.13 7.71
C GLU A 74 -5.04 4.25 7.49
N VAL A 75 -4.46 5.37 7.86
CA VAL A 75 -3.03 5.62 7.66
C VAL A 75 -2.40 6.02 8.97
N LYS A 76 -1.28 5.38 9.29
CA LYS A 76 -0.49 5.71 10.47
C LYS A 76 0.93 5.98 10.03
N TRP A 77 1.38 7.21 10.21
CA TRP A 77 2.73 7.63 9.84
C TRP A 77 3.71 7.37 10.97
N SER A 78 4.94 7.02 10.61
CA SER A 78 6.03 6.84 11.57
C SER A 78 7.36 7.04 10.87
N GLU A 79 8.45 6.89 11.63
CA GLU A 79 9.79 7.00 11.08
C GLU A 79 10.11 5.76 10.22
N PRO A 80 10.80 5.92 9.11
CA PRO A 80 11.20 4.78 8.29
C PRO A 80 12.26 3.96 9.03
N THR A 81 12.21 2.65 8.83
CA THR A 81 13.15 1.74 9.48
C THR A 81 14.34 1.40 8.60
N GLY A 82 14.17 1.54 7.28
CA GLY A 82 15.20 1.15 6.33
C GLY A 82 15.40 -0.34 6.20
N GLU A 83 14.48 -1.14 6.75
CA GLU A 83 14.63 -2.59 6.77
C GLU A 83 14.27 -3.28 5.45
N PHE A 84 13.54 -2.58 4.58
CA PHE A 84 13.06 -3.18 3.34
C PHE A 84 13.99 -2.88 2.18
N ARG A 85 14.15 -3.84 1.26
CA ARG A 85 14.95 -3.67 0.05
C ARG A 85 14.11 -3.61 -1.21
N ALA A 86 12.84 -3.99 -1.10
CA ALA A 86 11.92 -4.03 -2.23
C ALA A 86 10.50 -3.92 -1.69
N PHE A 87 9.55 -3.82 -2.60
CA PHE A 87 8.13 -3.91 -2.21
C PHE A 87 7.66 -5.31 -2.58
N VAL A 88 7.11 -6.03 -1.60
CA VAL A 88 6.75 -7.43 -1.79
C VAL A 88 5.30 -7.69 -1.39
N ILE A 89 4.73 -8.73 -2.01
CA ILE A 89 3.43 -9.24 -1.57
C ILE A 89 3.70 -10.27 -0.48
N SER A 90 3.18 -10.00 0.70
CA SER A 90 3.36 -10.87 1.86
C SER A 90 2.14 -11.77 2.02
N ARG A 91 2.32 -12.83 2.77
CA ARG A 91 1.22 -13.74 3.08
C ARG A 91 0.78 -13.66 4.51
#